data_4497a36b5c92c962812899e811e7c10f
#
_entry.id   4497a36b5c92c962812899e811e7c10f
#
_cell.length_a   1.000
_cell.length_b   1.000
_cell.length_c   1.000
_cell.angle_alpha   90.00
_cell.angle_beta   90.00
_cell.angle_gamma   90.00
#
_symmetry.space_group_name_H-M   'P 1'
#
loop_
_entity.id
_entity.type
_entity.pdbx_description
1 polymer ?
#
loop_
_entity_poly.entity_id
_entity_poly.type
_entity_poly.pdbx_seq_one_letter_code
_entity_poly.pdbx_strand_id
1 'polypeptide(L)'
;MKIINFTQYKNVYFFGDPHGINIIYDILRSYVNEDNISDNSVIFSCGDNGIGFDDIKTDSNKLKLCNDICIKHNIQLILIRGNHDNPDLYNESSPLNKSNISLVDDFTVVKTEDYNIICIGGAISIDRTDRVLNKTYWKNEGTRILDDELKEEIKSLDFNIDIVCSHNCPTYQKPKDEYPLTSDNPLFNWSIWDSKLLDDNFIDRSNLDAIHKELSMSNKIKYWIYGHFHNHYDSIESKPKFICLDMYYKNIKILKKTNNSLIYKTGPDILDIHNINKFNQIKIKEI
;
A
#
# COMPACT_ATOMS: atom_id res chain seq x y z
N MET A 1 -13.14 2.81 -14.99
CA MET A 1 -11.98 2.18 -14.29
C MET A 1 -10.95 1.68 -15.30
N LYS A 2 -9.65 1.80 -15.01
CA LYS A 2 -8.56 1.28 -15.85
C LYS A 2 -8.26 -0.18 -15.51
N ILE A 3 -7.93 -1.00 -16.52
CA ILE A 3 -7.51 -2.39 -16.34
C ILE A 3 -6.12 -2.56 -16.93
N ILE A 4 -5.19 -3.07 -16.14
CA ILE A 4 -3.83 -3.43 -16.54
C ILE A 4 -3.72 -4.96 -16.53
N ASN A 5 -3.26 -5.55 -17.63
CA ASN A 5 -3.17 -6.99 -17.78
C ASN A 5 -1.72 -7.48 -17.61
N PHE A 6 -1.48 -8.20 -16.54
CA PHE A 6 -0.24 -8.90 -16.22
C PHE A 6 -0.50 -10.40 -15.95
N THR A 7 -1.43 -10.98 -16.69
CA THR A 7 -1.83 -12.40 -16.53
C THR A 7 -0.72 -13.40 -16.81
N GLN A 8 0.40 -12.98 -17.39
CA GLN A 8 1.60 -13.79 -17.53
C GLN A 8 2.45 -13.87 -16.24
N TYR A 9 2.11 -13.07 -15.21
CA TYR A 9 2.83 -13.08 -13.93
C TYR A 9 2.03 -13.80 -12.87
N LYS A 10 2.66 -14.80 -12.25
CA LYS A 10 2.07 -15.60 -11.17
C LYS A 10 2.41 -15.05 -9.79
N ASN A 11 3.66 -14.65 -9.59
CA ASN A 11 4.12 -14.21 -8.28
C ASN A 11 3.64 -12.78 -8.00
N VAL A 12 2.98 -12.58 -6.86
CA VAL A 12 2.43 -11.28 -6.43
C VAL A 12 2.89 -10.96 -5.03
N TYR A 13 3.51 -9.79 -4.88
CA TYR A 13 4.05 -9.30 -3.61
C TYR A 13 3.49 -7.93 -3.28
N PHE A 14 3.43 -7.61 -1.99
CA PHE A 14 3.03 -6.32 -1.46
C PHE A 14 4.05 -5.86 -0.42
N PHE A 15 4.33 -4.57 -0.37
CA PHE A 15 5.08 -3.95 0.71
C PHE A 15 4.36 -2.69 1.22
N GLY A 16 4.58 -2.36 2.50
CA GLY A 16 4.02 -1.18 3.15
C GLY A 16 4.76 0.10 2.78
N ASP A 17 4.63 1.09 3.62
CA ASP A 17 5.03 2.48 3.45
C ASP A 17 6.56 2.65 3.34
N PRO A 18 7.13 2.86 2.17
CA PRO A 18 8.57 3.03 2.01
C PRO A 18 9.06 4.41 2.45
N HIS A 19 8.19 5.44 2.44
CA HIS A 19 8.52 6.84 2.73
C HIS A 19 9.73 7.38 1.93
N GLY A 20 9.83 6.96 0.67
CA GLY A 20 10.83 7.48 -0.26
C GLY A 20 11.26 6.48 -1.33
N ILE A 21 11.52 6.99 -2.53
CA ILE A 21 11.94 6.18 -3.69
C ILE A 21 13.26 5.44 -3.43
N ASN A 22 14.17 6.03 -2.64
CA ASN A 22 15.42 5.38 -2.28
C ASN A 22 15.19 4.10 -1.46
N ILE A 23 14.16 4.10 -0.62
CA ILE A 23 13.77 2.93 0.16
C ILE A 23 13.18 1.85 -0.75
N ILE A 24 12.37 2.23 -1.75
CA ILE A 24 11.90 1.30 -2.78
C ILE A 24 13.09 0.64 -3.49
N TYR A 25 14.12 1.42 -3.83
CA TYR A 25 15.35 0.87 -4.43
C TYR A 25 16.05 -0.12 -3.50
N ASP A 26 16.20 0.22 -2.20
CA ASP A 26 16.81 -0.66 -1.21
C ASP A 26 16.01 -1.96 -1.02
N ILE A 27 14.66 -1.89 -1.02
CA ILE A 27 13.76 -3.05 -0.99
C ILE A 27 14.02 -3.95 -2.19
N LEU A 28 13.89 -3.42 -3.40
CA LEU A 28 14.07 -4.20 -4.63
C LEU A 28 15.46 -4.85 -4.66
N ARG A 29 16.50 -4.07 -4.38
CA ARG A 29 17.89 -4.55 -4.38
C ARG A 29 18.14 -5.68 -3.36
N SER A 30 17.65 -5.52 -2.14
CA SER A 30 17.92 -6.47 -1.06
C SER A 30 17.11 -7.76 -1.24
N TYR A 31 15.81 -7.64 -1.48
CA TYR A 31 14.92 -8.80 -1.49
C TYR A 31 15.04 -9.64 -2.75
N VAL A 32 15.33 -9.02 -3.91
CA VAL A 32 15.59 -9.77 -5.14
C VAL A 32 16.92 -10.51 -5.06
N ASN A 33 17.98 -9.88 -4.51
CA ASN A 33 19.29 -10.53 -4.35
C ASN A 33 19.30 -11.65 -3.30
N GLU A 34 18.36 -11.63 -2.35
CA GLU A 34 18.22 -12.66 -1.30
C GLU A 34 17.22 -13.76 -1.67
N ASP A 35 16.75 -13.81 -2.93
CA ASP A 35 15.72 -14.74 -3.42
C ASP A 35 14.41 -14.69 -2.63
N ASN A 36 14.10 -13.56 -1.99
CA ASN A 36 12.84 -13.36 -1.27
C ASN A 36 11.70 -12.88 -2.19
N ILE A 37 12.06 -12.26 -3.32
CA ILE A 37 11.16 -11.92 -4.43
C ILE A 37 11.64 -12.69 -5.64
N SER A 38 10.76 -13.48 -6.21
CA SER A 38 11.04 -14.26 -7.41
C SER A 38 11.04 -13.37 -8.66
N ASP A 39 11.84 -13.73 -9.65
CA ASP A 39 11.71 -13.18 -10.99
C ASP A 39 10.29 -13.41 -11.54
N ASN A 40 9.90 -12.65 -12.55
CA ASN A 40 8.58 -12.71 -13.18
C ASN A 40 7.44 -12.44 -12.17
N SER A 41 7.50 -11.29 -11.52
CA SER A 41 6.60 -10.91 -10.44
C SER A 41 5.89 -9.59 -10.71
N VAL A 42 4.73 -9.41 -10.07
CA VAL A 42 4.10 -8.09 -9.86
C VAL A 42 4.24 -7.72 -8.39
N ILE A 43 4.73 -6.52 -8.14
CA ILE A 43 4.94 -6.00 -6.78
C ILE A 43 4.08 -4.75 -6.62
N PHE A 44 3.35 -4.65 -5.51
CA PHE A 44 2.54 -3.50 -5.15
C PHE A 44 3.15 -2.77 -3.95
N SER A 45 3.25 -1.45 -4.06
CA SER A 45 3.43 -0.57 -2.89
C SER A 45 2.06 -0.16 -2.37
N CYS A 46 1.84 -0.25 -1.06
CA CYS A 46 0.62 0.19 -0.41
C CYS A 46 0.59 1.70 -0.09
N GLY A 47 1.29 2.52 -0.87
CA GLY A 47 1.31 3.98 -0.74
C GLY A 47 2.53 4.53 -0.02
N ASP A 48 2.55 5.85 0.19
CA ASP A 48 3.62 6.62 0.83
C ASP A 48 5.00 6.39 0.20
N ASN A 49 5.02 6.52 -1.13
CA ASN A 49 6.23 6.31 -1.92
C ASN A 49 7.19 7.51 -1.88
N GLY A 50 6.73 8.65 -1.36
CA GLY A 50 7.48 9.90 -1.32
C GLY A 50 7.58 10.60 -2.69
N ILE A 51 6.64 10.33 -3.59
CA ILE A 51 6.60 10.89 -4.94
C ILE A 51 6.10 12.34 -4.91
N GLY A 52 6.89 13.25 -5.49
CA GLY A 52 6.53 14.67 -5.61
C GLY A 52 6.99 15.53 -4.44
N PHE A 53 7.72 14.96 -3.47
CA PHE A 53 8.44 15.74 -2.45
C PHE A 53 9.71 16.38 -3.02
N ASP A 54 10.35 15.72 -3.97
CA ASP A 54 11.44 16.25 -4.78
C ASP A 54 10.91 16.77 -6.13
N ASP A 55 11.78 17.40 -6.91
CA ASP A 55 11.44 17.76 -8.29
C ASP A 55 11.32 16.51 -9.19
N ILE A 56 10.53 16.65 -10.26
CA ILE A 56 10.22 15.53 -11.19
C ILE A 56 11.49 14.89 -11.77
N LYS A 57 12.54 15.68 -12.01
CA LYS A 57 13.80 15.14 -12.57
C LYS A 57 14.51 14.26 -11.54
N THR A 58 14.54 14.68 -10.30
CA THR A 58 15.13 13.92 -9.18
C THR A 58 14.38 12.62 -8.97
N ASP A 59 13.03 12.67 -8.87
CA ASP A 59 12.19 11.48 -8.72
C ASP A 59 12.34 10.54 -9.93
N SER A 60 12.36 11.08 -11.16
CA SER A 60 12.54 10.29 -12.37
C SER A 60 13.88 9.56 -12.39
N ASN A 61 14.97 10.19 -11.92
CA ASN A 61 16.29 9.55 -11.84
C ASN A 61 16.31 8.42 -10.80
N LYS A 62 15.68 8.62 -9.64
CA LYS A 62 15.56 7.58 -8.61
C LYS A 62 14.73 6.39 -9.11
N LEU A 63 13.57 6.66 -9.73
CA LEU A 63 12.72 5.62 -10.33
C LEU A 63 13.41 4.87 -11.47
N LYS A 64 14.30 5.52 -12.23
CA LYS A 64 15.11 4.83 -13.25
C LYS A 64 15.97 3.72 -12.62
N LEU A 65 16.61 3.96 -11.49
CA LEU A 65 17.40 2.94 -10.80
C LEU A 65 16.53 1.77 -10.34
N CYS A 66 15.34 2.03 -9.83
CA CYS A 66 14.37 0.99 -9.50
C CYS A 66 13.96 0.20 -10.75
N ASN A 67 13.70 0.90 -11.86
CA ASN A 67 13.28 0.31 -13.11
C ASN A 67 14.34 -0.61 -13.72
N ASP A 68 15.62 -0.27 -13.58
CA ASP A 68 16.73 -1.11 -14.07
C ASP A 68 16.75 -2.47 -13.38
N ILE A 69 16.44 -2.52 -12.06
CA ILE A 69 16.26 -3.78 -11.33
C ILE A 69 15.01 -4.51 -11.84
N CYS A 70 13.88 -3.79 -11.98
CA CYS A 70 12.62 -4.37 -12.45
C CYS A 70 12.78 -5.01 -13.85
N ILE A 71 13.47 -4.35 -14.78
CA ILE A 71 13.75 -4.89 -16.12
C ILE A 71 14.60 -6.17 -16.01
N LYS A 72 15.70 -6.12 -15.25
CA LYS A 72 16.64 -7.24 -15.11
C LYS A 72 15.96 -8.51 -14.60
N HIS A 73 14.99 -8.38 -13.72
CA HIS A 73 14.32 -9.50 -13.06
C HIS A 73 12.89 -9.75 -13.57
N ASN A 74 12.49 -9.06 -14.66
CA ASN A 74 11.14 -9.10 -15.22
C ASN A 74 10.06 -8.88 -14.14
N ILE A 75 10.21 -7.81 -13.38
CA ILE A 75 9.27 -7.39 -12.33
C ILE A 75 8.43 -6.22 -12.85
N GLN A 76 7.13 -6.22 -12.54
CA GLN A 76 6.25 -5.07 -12.69
C GLN A 76 6.01 -4.45 -11.32
N LEU A 77 6.37 -3.19 -11.13
CA LEU A 77 6.16 -2.45 -9.90
C LEU A 77 4.97 -1.51 -10.05
N ILE A 78 3.97 -1.70 -9.21
CA ILE A 78 2.75 -0.90 -9.16
C ILE A 78 2.80 -0.03 -7.92
N LEU A 79 2.78 1.28 -8.10
CA LEU A 79 2.77 2.26 -7.03
C LEU A 79 1.37 2.86 -6.92
N ILE A 80 0.68 2.65 -5.79
CA ILE A 80 -0.50 3.42 -5.41
C ILE A 80 -0.07 4.63 -4.59
N ARG A 81 -0.85 5.70 -4.61
CA ARG A 81 -0.54 6.89 -3.80
C ARG A 81 -0.90 6.69 -2.33
N GLY A 82 -0.12 7.27 -1.44
CA GLY A 82 -0.47 7.50 -0.05
C GLY A 82 -0.72 8.99 0.22
N ASN A 83 -0.73 9.40 1.49
CA ASN A 83 -0.80 10.82 1.88
C ASN A 83 0.59 11.52 1.84
N HIS A 84 1.68 10.76 1.71
CA HIS A 84 3.02 11.26 1.42
C HIS A 84 3.37 11.15 -0.07
N ASP A 85 2.40 11.41 -0.94
CA ASP A 85 2.56 11.37 -2.39
C ASP A 85 1.79 12.52 -3.03
N ASN A 86 2.32 13.10 -4.11
CA ASN A 86 1.58 14.07 -4.90
C ASN A 86 0.52 13.34 -5.76
N PRO A 87 -0.80 13.49 -5.45
CA PRO A 87 -1.85 12.76 -6.17
C PRO A 87 -1.89 13.05 -7.68
N ASP A 88 -1.48 14.25 -8.10
CA ASP A 88 -1.52 14.66 -9.51
C ASP A 88 -0.51 13.88 -10.39
N LEU A 89 0.45 13.19 -9.76
CA LEU A 89 1.44 12.37 -10.47
C LEU A 89 1.02 10.90 -10.63
N TYR A 90 -0.10 10.49 -10.05
CA TYR A 90 -0.59 9.10 -10.11
C TYR A 90 -1.65 8.94 -11.19
N ASN A 91 -1.20 8.81 -12.43
CA ASN A 91 -2.04 8.61 -13.61
C ASN A 91 -1.24 8.04 -14.78
N GLU A 92 -1.95 7.65 -15.84
CA GLU A 92 -1.37 7.07 -17.04
C GLU A 92 -0.36 7.98 -17.76
N SER A 93 -0.62 9.29 -17.73
CA SER A 93 0.22 10.32 -18.39
C SER A 93 1.39 10.78 -17.53
N SER A 94 1.59 10.20 -16.36
CA SER A 94 2.66 10.61 -15.43
C SER A 94 4.03 10.53 -16.11
N PRO A 95 4.83 11.62 -16.05
CA PRO A 95 6.20 11.62 -16.58
C PRO A 95 7.14 10.71 -15.78
N LEU A 96 6.67 10.23 -14.63
CA LEU A 96 7.41 9.34 -13.74
C LEU A 96 7.21 7.86 -14.07
N ASN A 97 6.19 7.49 -14.85
CA ASN A 97 6.02 6.12 -15.34
C ASN A 97 7.26 5.63 -16.08
N LYS A 98 7.61 4.36 -15.90
CA LYS A 98 8.71 3.68 -16.58
C LYS A 98 8.19 2.41 -17.25
N SER A 99 9.04 1.73 -18.01
CA SER A 99 8.64 0.49 -18.72
C SER A 99 8.09 -0.58 -17.77
N ASN A 100 8.64 -0.68 -16.58
CA ASN A 100 8.26 -1.67 -15.57
C ASN A 100 7.77 -1.05 -14.26
N ILE A 101 7.51 0.27 -14.23
CA ILE A 101 6.95 0.97 -13.05
C ILE A 101 5.74 1.78 -13.49
N SER A 102 4.61 1.56 -12.85
CA SER A 102 3.36 2.29 -13.08
C SER A 102 2.90 2.98 -11.80
N LEU A 103 2.75 4.30 -11.86
CA LEU A 103 2.01 5.10 -10.89
C LEU A 103 0.54 5.06 -11.33
N VAL A 104 -0.30 4.38 -10.57
CA VAL A 104 -1.66 4.08 -11.03
C VAL A 104 -2.70 5.00 -10.41
N ASP A 105 -3.72 5.33 -11.20
CA ASP A 105 -4.92 6.02 -10.73
C ASP A 105 -5.65 5.18 -9.69
N ASP A 106 -6.40 5.85 -8.82
CA ASP A 106 -7.34 5.18 -7.91
C ASP A 106 -8.35 4.34 -8.70
N PHE A 107 -8.70 3.19 -8.16
CA PHE A 107 -9.58 2.18 -8.77
C PHE A 107 -9.04 1.53 -10.05
N THR A 108 -7.74 1.64 -10.32
CA THR A 108 -7.11 0.79 -11.34
C THR A 108 -7.15 -0.67 -10.90
N VAL A 109 -7.57 -1.56 -11.80
CA VAL A 109 -7.54 -3.01 -11.58
C VAL A 109 -6.33 -3.61 -12.29
N VAL A 110 -5.52 -4.35 -11.57
CA VAL A 110 -4.39 -5.12 -12.10
C VAL A 110 -4.76 -6.59 -12.10
N LYS A 111 -4.75 -7.21 -13.28
CA LYS A 111 -5.00 -8.65 -13.45
C LYS A 111 -3.67 -9.39 -13.50
N THR A 112 -3.51 -10.40 -12.64
CA THR A 112 -2.39 -11.35 -12.65
C THR A 112 -2.89 -12.75 -13.03
N GLU A 113 -2.04 -13.77 -13.02
CA GLU A 113 -2.48 -15.14 -13.33
C GLU A 113 -3.62 -15.61 -12.41
N ASP A 114 -3.49 -15.36 -11.10
CA ASP A 114 -4.38 -15.92 -10.09
C ASP A 114 -5.32 -14.90 -9.42
N TYR A 115 -5.08 -13.58 -9.61
CA TYR A 115 -5.79 -12.53 -8.87
C TYR A 115 -6.12 -11.31 -9.70
N ASN A 116 -7.29 -10.73 -9.44
CA ASN A 116 -7.68 -9.39 -9.85
C ASN A 116 -7.57 -8.46 -8.64
N ILE A 117 -6.68 -7.48 -8.71
CA ILE A 117 -6.32 -6.59 -7.61
C ILE A 117 -6.78 -5.17 -7.93
N ILE A 118 -7.65 -4.60 -7.09
CA ILE A 118 -8.05 -3.20 -7.20
C ILE A 118 -7.16 -2.32 -6.33
N CYS A 119 -6.70 -1.19 -6.89
CA CYS A 119 -5.79 -0.24 -6.27
C CYS A 119 -6.56 0.99 -5.77
N ILE A 120 -6.44 1.34 -4.49
CA ILE A 120 -7.15 2.47 -3.87
C ILE A 120 -6.14 3.28 -3.04
N GLY A 121 -5.79 4.48 -3.53
CA GLY A 121 -4.84 5.35 -2.86
C GLY A 121 -5.47 6.32 -1.87
N GLY A 122 -4.59 7.01 -1.13
CA GLY A 122 -4.93 8.15 -0.30
C GLY A 122 -5.27 7.85 1.15
N ALA A 123 -5.01 8.85 1.97
CA ALA A 123 -5.39 8.95 3.38
C ALA A 123 -5.27 10.42 3.82
N ILE A 124 -5.74 10.74 5.03
CA ILE A 124 -5.60 12.07 5.61
C ILE A 124 -4.30 12.13 6.43
N SER A 125 -3.44 13.10 6.11
CA SER A 125 -2.22 13.39 6.88
C SER A 125 -2.54 13.93 8.26
N ILE A 126 -2.06 13.26 9.30
CA ILE A 126 -2.29 13.70 10.69
C ILE A 126 -1.51 14.97 11.04
N ASP A 127 -0.38 15.21 10.39
CA ASP A 127 0.55 16.33 10.61
C ASP A 127 0.42 17.43 9.55
N ARG A 128 -0.71 17.50 8.85
CA ARG A 128 -0.94 18.42 7.72
C ARG A 128 -0.79 19.91 8.09
N THR A 129 -0.99 20.27 9.36
CA THR A 129 -0.78 21.65 9.84
C THR A 129 0.68 22.10 9.81
N ASP A 130 1.62 21.16 9.88
CA ASP A 130 3.06 21.44 9.84
C ASP A 130 3.65 21.29 8.44
N ARG A 131 2.82 20.90 7.45
CA ARG A 131 3.25 20.68 6.08
C ARG A 131 3.01 21.89 5.18
N VAL A 132 3.72 21.93 4.07
CA VAL A 132 3.62 23.01 3.07
C VAL A 132 2.70 22.57 1.93
N LEU A 133 1.61 23.32 1.75
CA LEU A 133 0.63 23.06 0.69
C LEU A 133 1.28 23.03 -0.70
N ASN A 134 0.90 22.05 -1.53
CA ASN A 134 1.41 21.75 -2.86
C ASN A 134 2.93 21.46 -2.92
N LYS A 135 3.51 21.09 -1.78
CA LYS A 135 4.91 20.68 -1.70
C LYS A 135 5.11 19.42 -0.85
N THR A 136 4.56 19.42 0.37
CA THR A 136 4.62 18.27 1.29
C THR A 136 3.23 17.89 1.80
N TYR A 137 2.19 18.58 1.32
CA TYR A 137 0.79 18.36 1.59
C TYR A 137 -0.07 18.71 0.37
N TRP A 138 -1.07 17.90 0.06
CA TRP A 138 -2.02 18.13 -1.04
C TRP A 138 -3.45 18.01 -0.51
N LYS A 139 -4.32 18.96 -0.87
CA LYS A 139 -5.70 18.98 -0.38
C LYS A 139 -6.54 17.76 -0.81
N ASN A 140 -6.15 17.12 -1.91
CA ASN A 140 -6.78 15.94 -2.49
C ASN A 140 -6.03 14.64 -2.12
N GLU A 141 -5.30 14.64 -0.99
CA GLU A 141 -4.54 13.47 -0.51
C GLU A 141 -5.44 12.31 -0.05
N GLY A 142 -6.66 12.59 0.41
CA GLY A 142 -7.62 11.61 0.89
C GLY A 142 -8.06 10.58 -0.17
N THR A 143 -8.76 9.56 0.25
CA THR A 143 -9.31 8.52 -0.62
C THR A 143 -10.35 9.11 -1.59
N ARG A 144 -10.29 8.75 -2.88
CA ARG A 144 -11.30 9.16 -3.86
C ARG A 144 -12.70 8.74 -3.39
N ILE A 145 -13.64 9.68 -3.41
CA ILE A 145 -15.01 9.45 -2.96
C ILE A 145 -15.72 8.48 -3.91
N LEU A 146 -16.48 7.54 -3.33
CA LEU A 146 -17.35 6.63 -4.05
C LEU A 146 -18.60 7.38 -4.53
N ASP A 147 -18.57 7.89 -5.77
CA ASP A 147 -19.70 8.47 -6.46
C ASP A 147 -20.52 7.43 -7.24
N ASP A 148 -21.62 7.86 -7.83
CA ASP A 148 -22.51 6.96 -8.56
C ASP A 148 -21.88 6.44 -9.85
N GLU A 149 -21.02 7.22 -10.51
CA GLU A 149 -20.28 6.78 -11.70
C GLU A 149 -19.36 5.63 -11.36
N LEU A 150 -18.58 5.76 -10.29
CA LEU A 150 -17.67 4.72 -9.83
C LEU A 150 -18.40 3.45 -9.39
N LYS A 151 -19.59 3.58 -8.74
CA LYS A 151 -20.45 2.42 -8.41
C LYS A 151 -20.88 1.66 -9.66
N GLU A 152 -21.30 2.37 -10.69
CA GLU A 152 -21.70 1.72 -11.95
C GLU A 152 -20.49 1.08 -12.66
N GLU A 153 -19.32 1.71 -12.63
CA GLU A 153 -18.08 1.12 -13.13
C GLU A 153 -17.74 -0.19 -12.40
N ILE A 154 -17.83 -0.21 -11.05
CA ILE A 154 -17.60 -1.42 -10.24
C ILE A 154 -18.60 -2.52 -10.61
N LYS A 155 -19.89 -2.20 -10.72
CA LYS A 155 -20.94 -3.16 -11.08
C LYS A 155 -20.78 -3.71 -12.50
N SER A 156 -20.20 -2.94 -13.40
CA SER A 156 -20.00 -3.32 -14.80
C SER A 156 -18.85 -4.29 -15.03
N LEU A 157 -18.04 -4.58 -13.99
CA LEU A 157 -16.93 -5.54 -14.10
C LEU A 157 -17.49 -6.95 -14.38
N ASP A 158 -16.97 -7.59 -15.42
CA ASP A 158 -17.31 -8.95 -15.84
C ASP A 158 -16.47 -10.04 -15.15
N PHE A 159 -15.69 -9.65 -14.14
CA PHE A 159 -14.83 -10.51 -13.33
C PHE A 159 -14.88 -10.10 -11.86
N ASN A 160 -14.50 -11.03 -10.97
CA ASN A 160 -14.44 -10.75 -9.53
C ASN A 160 -13.14 -10.02 -9.16
N ILE A 161 -13.22 -9.09 -8.21
CA ILE A 161 -12.06 -8.56 -7.48
C ILE A 161 -11.73 -9.53 -6.35
N ASP A 162 -10.50 -10.00 -6.29
CA ASP A 162 -9.99 -10.92 -5.27
C ASP A 162 -9.30 -10.19 -4.12
N ILE A 163 -8.57 -9.11 -4.43
CA ILE A 163 -7.72 -8.39 -3.50
C ILE A 163 -7.97 -6.88 -3.65
N VAL A 164 -8.08 -6.21 -2.51
CA VAL A 164 -7.96 -4.74 -2.43
C VAL A 164 -6.56 -4.41 -1.94
N CYS A 165 -5.83 -3.62 -2.73
CA CYS A 165 -4.58 -2.97 -2.32
C CYS A 165 -4.89 -1.50 -2.08
N SER A 166 -4.87 -1.06 -0.82
CA SER A 166 -5.17 0.34 -0.46
C SER A 166 -4.05 0.95 0.38
N HIS A 167 -4.06 2.29 0.52
CA HIS A 167 -3.19 2.92 1.49
C HIS A 167 -3.84 2.94 2.87
N ASN A 168 -5.06 3.43 2.99
CA ASN A 168 -5.83 3.45 4.23
C ASN A 168 -6.80 2.25 4.33
N CYS A 169 -7.52 2.11 5.45
CA CYS A 169 -8.47 1.01 5.69
C CYS A 169 -9.83 1.49 6.23
N PRO A 170 -10.90 0.69 6.12
CA PRO A 170 -12.22 0.97 6.68
C PRO A 170 -12.22 1.27 8.18
N THR A 171 -13.25 2.00 8.67
CA THR A 171 -13.33 2.46 10.07
C THR A 171 -13.40 1.34 11.09
N TYR A 172 -14.02 0.20 10.73
CA TYR A 172 -14.16 -0.96 11.62
C TYR A 172 -12.87 -1.78 11.76
N GLN A 173 -11.88 -1.53 10.91
CA GLN A 173 -10.51 -1.99 11.13
C GLN A 173 -9.81 -0.99 12.04
N LYS A 174 -9.36 -1.46 13.20
CA LYS A 174 -8.73 -0.62 14.22
C LYS A 174 -7.28 -1.05 14.38
N PRO A 175 -6.36 -0.48 13.60
CA PRO A 175 -4.94 -0.71 13.81
C PRO A 175 -4.58 -0.36 15.26
N LYS A 176 -3.66 -1.11 15.83
CA LYS A 176 -3.37 -1.12 17.27
C LYS A 176 -3.04 0.27 17.84
N ASP A 177 -2.47 1.15 17.01
CA ASP A 177 -1.96 2.46 17.42
C ASP A 177 -2.98 3.61 17.22
N GLU A 178 -4.15 3.33 16.64
CA GLU A 178 -5.17 4.34 16.43
C GLU A 178 -6.22 4.42 17.55
N TYR A 179 -6.35 3.37 18.38
CA TYR A 179 -7.34 3.30 19.47
C TYR A 179 -6.78 2.56 20.69
N PRO A 180 -7.07 3.02 21.92
CA PRO A 180 -7.93 4.16 22.24
C PRO A 180 -7.26 5.51 21.96
N LEU A 181 -8.07 6.58 21.74
CA LEU A 181 -7.60 7.96 21.63
C LEU A 181 -7.09 8.43 22.99
N THR A 182 -5.83 8.17 23.28
CA THR A 182 -5.12 8.57 24.49
C THR A 182 -4.03 9.58 24.17
N SER A 183 -3.42 10.20 25.16
CA SER A 183 -2.30 11.11 25.00
C SER A 183 -1.09 10.51 24.25
N ASP A 184 -1.01 9.20 24.17
CA ASP A 184 0.06 8.49 23.47
C ASP A 184 -0.29 8.21 21.98
N ASN A 185 -1.52 8.56 21.56
CA ASN A 185 -1.99 8.35 20.21
C ASN A 185 -1.62 9.53 19.31
N PRO A 186 -0.88 9.34 18.20
CA PRO A 186 -0.49 10.42 17.30
C PRO A 186 -1.68 11.20 16.74
N LEU A 187 -2.75 10.52 16.31
CA LEU A 187 -3.94 11.18 15.77
C LEU A 187 -4.60 12.10 16.79
N PHE A 188 -4.70 11.67 18.08
CA PHE A 188 -5.20 12.52 19.15
C PHE A 188 -4.30 13.73 19.40
N ASN A 189 -2.99 13.55 19.44
CA ASN A 189 -2.05 14.64 19.69
C ASN A 189 -2.12 15.71 18.61
N TRP A 190 -2.19 15.32 17.33
CA TRP A 190 -2.32 16.25 16.22
C TRP A 190 -3.71 16.93 16.17
N SER A 191 -4.77 16.26 16.62
CA SER A 191 -6.12 16.85 16.67
C SER A 191 -6.24 18.05 17.61
N ILE A 192 -5.32 18.21 18.56
CA ILE A 192 -5.24 19.38 19.43
C ILE A 192 -4.95 20.66 18.62
N TRP A 193 -4.18 20.53 17.55
CA TRP A 193 -3.77 21.64 16.67
C TRP A 193 -4.65 21.76 15.42
N ASP A 194 -5.34 20.68 15.05
CA ASP A 194 -6.25 20.60 13.91
C ASP A 194 -7.62 20.09 14.34
N SER A 195 -8.53 21.02 14.59
CA SER A 195 -9.88 20.71 15.10
C SER A 195 -10.74 19.88 14.13
N LYS A 196 -10.37 19.78 12.85
CA LYS A 196 -11.09 19.00 11.83
C LYS A 196 -10.47 17.64 11.58
N LEU A 197 -9.28 17.36 12.12
CA LEU A 197 -8.52 16.17 11.79
C LEU A 197 -9.28 14.87 12.08
N LEU A 198 -9.92 14.78 13.25
CA LEU A 198 -10.68 13.58 13.63
C LEU A 198 -11.87 13.35 12.70
N ASP A 199 -12.61 14.41 12.38
CA ASP A 199 -13.77 14.34 11.49
C ASP A 199 -13.34 13.97 10.06
N ASP A 200 -12.31 14.63 9.53
CA ASP A 200 -11.81 14.38 8.18
C ASP A 200 -11.25 12.95 8.04
N ASN A 201 -10.51 12.46 9.03
CA ASN A 201 -10.03 11.08 9.06
C ASN A 201 -11.20 10.08 9.13
N PHE A 202 -12.19 10.35 9.98
CA PHE A 202 -13.39 9.51 10.06
C PHE A 202 -14.18 9.49 8.75
N ILE A 203 -14.35 10.63 8.09
CA ILE A 203 -15.04 10.74 6.79
C ILE A 203 -14.28 9.96 5.71
N ASP A 204 -12.96 10.11 5.63
CA ASP A 204 -12.11 9.39 4.68
C ASP A 204 -12.26 7.87 4.83
N ARG A 205 -12.16 7.37 6.06
CA ARG A 205 -12.30 5.94 6.35
C ARG A 205 -13.73 5.42 6.19
N SER A 206 -14.75 6.25 6.48
CA SER A 206 -16.15 5.91 6.22
C SER A 206 -16.45 5.78 4.72
N ASN A 207 -15.73 6.51 3.88
CA ASN A 207 -15.78 6.32 2.44
C ASN A 207 -15.24 4.94 2.05
N LEU A 208 -14.17 4.46 2.72
CA LEU A 208 -13.68 3.09 2.52
C LEU A 208 -14.66 2.02 3.02
N ASP A 209 -15.47 2.30 4.06
CA ASP A 209 -16.59 1.42 4.46
C ASP A 209 -17.60 1.28 3.33
N ALA A 210 -17.94 2.40 2.69
CA ALA A 210 -18.88 2.41 1.56
C ALA A 210 -18.30 1.66 0.34
N ILE A 211 -17.02 1.87 0.03
CA ILE A 211 -16.31 1.16 -1.03
C ILE A 211 -16.27 -0.35 -0.75
N HIS A 212 -15.94 -0.76 0.47
CA HIS A 212 -15.94 -2.16 0.84
C HIS A 212 -17.32 -2.80 0.68
N LYS A 213 -18.37 -2.10 1.11
CA LYS A 213 -19.75 -2.56 0.94
C LYS A 213 -20.09 -2.76 -0.54
N GLU A 214 -19.79 -1.78 -1.40
CA GLU A 214 -20.08 -1.83 -2.83
C GLU A 214 -19.31 -2.98 -3.51
N LEU A 215 -18.01 -3.09 -3.26
CA LEU A 215 -17.20 -4.17 -3.78
C LEU A 215 -17.70 -5.55 -3.32
N SER A 216 -18.14 -5.68 -2.07
CA SER A 216 -18.61 -6.96 -1.51
C SER A 216 -19.97 -7.41 -2.02
N MET A 217 -20.76 -6.52 -2.64
CA MET A 217 -22.06 -6.87 -3.22
C MET A 217 -21.91 -7.78 -4.45
N SER A 218 -20.88 -7.61 -5.24
CA SER A 218 -20.64 -8.35 -6.49
C SER A 218 -19.36 -9.18 -6.51
N ASN A 219 -18.51 -9.07 -5.47
CA ASN A 219 -17.18 -9.70 -5.44
C ASN A 219 -16.98 -10.53 -4.18
N LYS A 220 -16.13 -11.57 -4.29
CA LYS A 220 -15.67 -12.37 -3.14
C LYS A 220 -14.25 -11.96 -2.79
N ILE A 221 -14.10 -10.77 -2.19
CA ILE A 221 -12.80 -10.26 -1.77
C ILE A 221 -12.18 -11.23 -0.75
N LYS A 222 -10.97 -11.70 -1.03
CA LYS A 222 -10.20 -12.61 -0.18
C LYS A 222 -9.34 -11.85 0.82
N TYR A 223 -8.68 -10.79 0.33
CA TYR A 223 -7.72 -10.00 1.09
C TYR A 223 -7.94 -8.51 0.89
N TRP A 224 -7.75 -7.74 1.97
CA TRP A 224 -7.61 -6.30 1.95
C TRP A 224 -6.26 -5.94 2.55
N ILE A 225 -5.31 -5.50 1.72
CA ILE A 225 -3.91 -5.25 2.08
C ILE A 225 -3.70 -3.75 2.06
N TYR A 226 -3.13 -3.19 3.13
CA TYR A 226 -2.99 -1.75 3.29
C TYR A 226 -1.74 -1.36 4.09
N GLY A 227 -1.36 -0.07 4.07
CA GLY A 227 -0.25 0.54 4.81
C GLY A 227 -0.71 1.57 5.83
N HIS A 228 -0.13 2.78 5.80
CA HIS A 228 -0.49 3.99 6.53
C HIS A 228 -0.25 3.99 8.05
N PHE A 229 -0.48 2.88 8.72
CA PHE A 229 -0.46 2.83 10.20
C PHE A 229 0.90 2.45 10.78
N HIS A 230 1.91 2.26 9.96
CA HIS A 230 3.27 1.93 10.38
C HIS A 230 3.35 0.79 11.41
N ASN A 231 2.48 -0.17 11.27
CA ASN A 231 2.37 -1.30 12.17
C ASN A 231 1.87 -2.54 11.44
N HIS A 232 2.42 -3.68 11.78
CA HIS A 232 1.89 -4.94 11.25
C HIS A 232 0.62 -5.35 11.99
N TYR A 233 -0.46 -5.55 11.26
CA TYR A 233 -1.72 -6.05 11.77
C TYR A 233 -2.34 -7.06 10.82
N ASP A 234 -2.86 -8.15 11.36
CA ASP A 234 -3.53 -9.22 10.63
C ASP A 234 -4.84 -9.59 11.33
N SER A 235 -5.98 -9.43 10.66
CA SER A 235 -7.28 -9.84 11.16
C SER A 235 -7.50 -11.33 10.90
N ILE A 236 -7.32 -12.16 11.91
CA ILE A 236 -7.33 -13.63 11.78
C ILE A 236 -8.70 -14.19 11.38
N GLU A 237 -9.81 -13.52 11.75
CA GLU A 237 -11.17 -14.09 11.65
C GLU A 237 -12.12 -13.36 10.69
N SER A 238 -11.69 -12.26 10.06
CA SER A 238 -12.55 -11.49 9.15
C SER A 238 -12.51 -11.99 7.71
N LYS A 239 -13.60 -11.75 6.96
CA LYS A 239 -13.66 -11.89 5.50
C LYS A 239 -14.12 -10.59 4.90
N PRO A 240 -13.32 -9.93 4.06
CA PRO A 240 -11.94 -10.30 3.68
C PRO A 240 -10.98 -10.34 4.87
N LYS A 241 -9.84 -11.02 4.70
CA LYS A 241 -8.74 -10.92 5.64
C LYS A 241 -8.05 -9.58 5.45
N PHE A 242 -8.02 -8.75 6.52
CA PHE A 242 -7.33 -7.47 6.51
C PHE A 242 -5.89 -7.62 6.97
N ILE A 243 -4.94 -7.05 6.22
CA ILE A 243 -3.50 -7.12 6.50
C ILE A 243 -2.91 -5.73 6.37
N CYS A 244 -2.49 -5.15 7.48
CA CYS A 244 -1.69 -3.93 7.50
C CYS A 244 -0.22 -4.29 7.39
N LEU A 245 0.49 -3.64 6.49
CA LEU A 245 1.92 -3.81 6.29
C LEU A 245 2.68 -2.67 6.96
N ASP A 246 3.71 -3.02 7.72
CA ASP A 246 4.56 -2.06 8.42
C ASP A 246 5.48 -1.31 7.46
N MET A 247 5.95 -0.14 7.90
CA MET A 247 6.94 0.65 7.19
C MET A 247 8.35 0.06 7.29
N TYR A 248 9.23 0.48 6.38
CA TYR A 248 10.63 0.05 6.38
C TYR A 248 11.47 0.75 7.43
N TYR A 249 11.99 0.02 8.42
CA TYR A 249 12.97 0.53 9.37
C TYR A 249 14.39 0.07 9.03
N LYS A 250 15.25 1.03 8.69
CA LYS A 250 16.64 0.79 8.28
C LYS A 250 17.56 0.18 9.37
N ASN A 251 17.13 0.10 10.63
CA ASN A 251 18.03 -0.06 11.78
C ASN A 251 17.81 -1.30 12.66
N ILE A 252 17.06 -2.30 12.21
CA ILE A 252 16.91 -3.50 13.03
C ILE A 252 17.80 -4.60 12.46
N LYS A 253 18.73 -5.12 13.27
CA LYS A 253 19.67 -6.17 12.90
C LYS A 253 18.96 -7.50 12.71
N ILE A 254 19.18 -8.16 11.57
CA ILE A 254 18.80 -9.56 11.38
C ILE A 254 19.62 -10.41 12.34
N LEU A 255 18.97 -10.99 13.33
CA LEU A 255 19.57 -12.03 14.15
C LEU A 255 19.24 -13.38 13.51
N LYS A 256 20.16 -13.90 12.69
CA LYS A 256 20.13 -15.30 12.32
C LYS A 256 20.60 -16.14 13.50
N LYS A 257 19.72 -16.96 14.04
CA LYS A 257 20.09 -18.04 14.93
C LYS A 257 19.84 -19.36 14.21
N THR A 258 20.87 -20.12 14.00
CA THR A 258 20.82 -21.48 13.47
C THR A 258 20.49 -22.44 14.63
N ASN A 259 19.57 -23.35 14.40
CA ASN A 259 19.12 -24.41 15.32
C ASN A 259 18.28 -23.92 16.53
N ASN A 260 17.01 -23.67 16.34
CA ASN A 260 15.98 -23.25 17.31
C ASN A 260 15.84 -21.75 17.52
N SER A 261 15.71 -20.95 16.48
CA SER A 261 15.64 -19.52 16.71
C SER A 261 14.92 -18.73 15.65
N LEU A 262 14.32 -17.76 16.20
CA LEU A 262 13.70 -16.57 15.70
C LEU A 262 14.49 -15.89 14.58
N ILE A 263 13.91 -15.79 13.40
CA ILE A 263 14.37 -14.89 12.35
C ILE A 263 13.47 -13.67 12.41
N TYR A 264 13.93 -12.59 13.04
CA TYR A 264 13.32 -11.29 12.84
C TYR A 264 13.82 -10.77 11.50
N LYS A 265 12.93 -10.69 10.51
CA LYS A 265 13.18 -9.90 9.32
C LYS A 265 12.84 -8.46 9.65
N THR A 266 13.85 -7.64 9.60
CA THR A 266 13.70 -6.20 9.68
C THR A 266 13.83 -5.66 8.29
N GLY A 267 12.75 -5.24 7.81
CA GLY A 267 12.53 -4.67 6.50
C GLY A 267 11.06 -4.36 6.38
N PRO A 268 10.62 -3.68 5.32
CA PRO A 268 9.19 -3.58 5.08
C PRO A 268 8.62 -4.99 5.09
N ASP A 269 7.46 -5.14 5.67
CA ASP A 269 6.72 -6.38 5.52
C ASP A 269 6.51 -6.61 4.02
N ILE A 270 7.20 -7.60 3.47
CA ILE A 270 6.91 -8.07 2.12
C ILE A 270 6.01 -9.28 2.24
N LEU A 271 4.81 -9.11 1.75
CA LEU A 271 3.80 -10.13 1.73
C LEU A 271 3.83 -10.86 0.37
N ASP A 272 4.21 -12.13 0.40
CA ASP A 272 3.96 -13.07 -0.69
C ASP A 272 2.57 -13.65 -0.51
N ILE A 273 1.64 -13.28 -1.38
CA ILE A 273 0.24 -13.68 -1.28
C ILE A 273 0.05 -15.21 -1.37
N HIS A 274 0.91 -15.92 -2.08
CA HIS A 274 0.85 -17.38 -2.20
C HIS A 274 1.35 -18.11 -0.93
N ASN A 275 2.13 -17.44 -0.09
CA ASN A 275 2.68 -17.96 1.14
C ASN A 275 2.09 -17.33 2.42
N ILE A 276 0.94 -16.67 2.32
CA ILE A 276 0.29 -15.94 3.42
C ILE A 276 0.12 -16.78 4.70
N ASN A 277 -0.13 -18.09 4.55
CA ASN A 277 -0.25 -19.01 5.70
C ASN A 277 1.10 -19.33 6.36
N LYS A 278 2.21 -19.24 5.62
CA LYS A 278 3.56 -19.41 6.20
C LYS A 278 4.01 -18.18 6.97
N PHE A 279 3.58 -16.99 6.54
CA PHE A 279 3.85 -15.74 7.22
C PHE A 279 3.30 -15.73 8.65
N ASN A 280 2.08 -16.26 8.84
CA ASN A 280 1.44 -16.38 10.15
C ASN A 280 2.06 -17.47 11.03
N GLN A 281 2.58 -18.57 10.44
CA GLN A 281 3.20 -19.65 11.22
C GLN A 281 4.54 -19.24 11.85
N ILE A 282 5.24 -18.27 11.26
CA ILE A 282 6.50 -17.76 11.80
C ILE A 282 6.25 -16.92 13.07
N LYS A 283 5.15 -16.15 13.12
CA LYS A 283 4.78 -15.34 14.30
C LYS A 283 4.20 -16.15 15.48
N ILE A 284 3.49 -17.26 15.21
CA ILE A 284 2.83 -18.07 16.25
C ILE A 284 3.84 -18.92 17.06
N LYS A 285 5.07 -19.14 16.55
CA LYS A 285 6.10 -19.90 17.27
C LYS A 285 6.93 -19.09 18.25
N GLU A 286 6.60 -17.82 18.46
CA GLU A 286 7.40 -16.86 19.23
C GLU A 286 6.70 -16.30 20.48
N ILE A 287 5.63 -16.94 20.94
CA ILE A 287 5.00 -16.64 22.25
C ILE A 287 5.30 -17.76 23.24
#